data_ef45f50b058d5b01fa3702ae48a69c77
#
_entry.id   ef45f50b058d5b01fa3702ae48a69c77
#
_cell.length_a   1.000
_cell.length_b   1.000
_cell.length_c   1.000
_cell.angle_alpha   90.00
_cell.angle_beta   90.00
_cell.angle_gamma   90.00
#
_symmetry.space_group_name_H-M   'P 1'
#
loop_
_entity.id
_entity.type
_entity.pdbx_description
1 polymer ?
#
loop_
_entity_poly.entity_id
_entity_poly.type
_entity_poly.pdbx_seq_one_letter_code
_entity_poly.pdbx_strand_id
1 'polypeptide(L)'
;SASALPVVLPVNFVLTDVGVVFRTSRGTKLDAAVDGAVVAFEADSFDPMYHEGWSVVVTGVAEVRDLDSLPARAAQTPRWAAPGHGGHDDGEQFVVVPTDMVSGRRIVHAGVPSR
;
A
#
# COMPACT_ATOMS: atom_id res chain seq x y z
N SER A 1 -24.96 -1.77 5.20
CA SER A 1 -25.12 -1.04 4.25
C SER A 1 -24.35 -1.09 2.99
N ALA A 2 -25.02 -1.21 2.05
CA ALA A 2 -24.51 -1.40 0.75
C ALA A 2 -23.91 -0.16 0.13
N SER A 3 -23.83 0.90 0.87
CA SER A 3 -23.45 2.17 0.27
C SER A 3 -21.98 2.47 0.32
N ALA A 4 -21.17 1.54 0.82
CA ALA A 4 -19.75 1.79 0.86
C ALA A 4 -19.15 1.67 -0.53
N LEU A 5 -18.62 2.76 -1.05
CA LEU A 5 -17.92 2.77 -2.32
C LEU A 5 -16.46 2.45 -2.09
N PRO A 6 -15.86 1.65 -2.98
CA PRO A 6 -14.43 1.42 -2.89
C PRO A 6 -13.65 2.72 -3.04
N VAL A 7 -12.59 2.84 -2.28
CA VAL A 7 -11.69 3.99 -2.36
C VAL A 7 -10.33 3.49 -2.77
N VAL A 8 -9.73 4.15 -3.75
CA VAL A 8 -8.38 3.84 -4.20
C VAL A 8 -7.53 5.08 -3.98
N LEU A 9 -6.46 4.92 -3.23
CA LEU A 9 -5.57 6.02 -2.89
C LEU A 9 -4.13 5.63 -3.15
N PRO A 10 -3.32 6.53 -3.70
CA PRO A 10 -1.90 6.28 -3.83
C PRO A 10 -1.23 6.36 -2.46
N VAL A 11 -0.29 5.47 -2.20
CA VAL A 11 0.45 5.48 -0.95
C VAL A 11 1.92 5.16 -1.21
N ASN A 12 2.79 5.72 -0.40
CA ASN A 12 4.17 5.29 -0.33
C ASN A 12 4.26 4.17 0.70
N PHE A 13 5.07 3.17 0.44
CA PHE A 13 5.11 2.00 1.29
C PHE A 13 6.52 1.46 1.44
N VAL A 14 6.71 0.61 2.43
CA VAL A 14 7.86 -0.27 2.51
C VAL A 14 7.36 -1.69 2.73
N LEU A 15 8.12 -2.65 2.24
CA LEU A 15 7.84 -4.05 2.48
C LEU A 15 8.66 -4.51 3.67
N THR A 16 7.99 -5.16 4.62
CA THR A 16 8.63 -5.69 5.83
C THR A 16 8.26 -7.16 6.01
N ASP A 17 8.84 -7.79 7.03
CA ASP A 17 8.53 -9.17 7.37
C ASP A 17 7.07 -9.37 7.75
N VAL A 18 6.42 -8.34 8.25
CA VAL A 18 5.03 -8.45 8.69
C VAL A 18 4.05 -8.06 7.60
N GLY A 19 4.54 -7.52 6.49
CA GLY A 19 3.71 -7.15 5.36
C GLY A 19 4.06 -5.80 4.79
N VAL A 20 3.15 -5.28 3.97
CA VAL A 20 3.26 -3.94 3.40
C VAL A 20 2.91 -2.92 4.47
N VAL A 21 3.76 -1.93 4.65
CA VAL A 21 3.54 -0.89 5.65
C VAL A 21 3.46 0.46 4.95
N PHE A 22 2.45 1.23 5.28
CA PHE A 22 2.35 2.62 4.85
C PHE A 22 1.85 3.47 6.02
N ARG A 23 1.95 4.80 5.88
CA ARG A 23 1.57 5.71 6.95
C ARG A 23 0.23 6.35 6.67
N THR A 24 -0.54 6.61 7.73
CA THR A 24 -1.73 7.43 7.66
C THR A 24 -1.65 8.50 8.73
N SER A 25 -2.43 9.55 8.55
CA SER A 25 -2.59 10.54 9.61
C SER A 25 -3.66 10.08 10.58
N ARG A 26 -3.36 10.21 11.85
CA ARG A 26 -4.27 9.83 12.91
C ARG A 26 -5.55 10.68 12.84
N GLY A 27 -6.69 10.03 13.04
CA GLY A 27 -7.96 10.73 13.09
C GLY A 27 -8.59 11.03 11.74
N THR A 28 -8.01 10.56 10.65
CA THR A 28 -8.62 10.71 9.34
C THR A 28 -9.71 9.67 9.12
N LYS A 29 -10.57 9.92 8.14
CA LYS A 29 -11.58 8.93 7.76
C LYS A 29 -10.94 7.66 7.26
N LEU A 30 -9.81 7.77 6.57
CA LEU A 30 -9.08 6.62 6.10
C LEU A 30 -8.58 5.77 7.26
N ASP A 31 -8.02 6.42 8.27
CA ASP A 31 -7.53 5.76 9.47
C ASP A 31 -8.64 4.94 10.13
N ALA A 32 -9.80 5.54 10.31
CA ALA A 32 -10.92 4.86 10.94
C ALA A 32 -11.49 3.74 10.05
N ALA A 33 -11.44 3.91 8.76
CA ALA A 33 -12.03 2.93 7.83
C ALA A 33 -11.13 1.73 7.59
N VAL A 34 -9.84 1.89 7.75
CA VAL A 34 -8.86 0.87 7.34
C VAL A 34 -8.65 -0.19 8.40
N ASP A 35 -8.67 0.18 9.67
CA ASP A 35 -8.34 -0.76 10.74
C ASP A 35 -9.36 -1.91 10.79
N GLY A 36 -8.89 -3.11 10.60
CA GLY A 36 -9.74 -4.30 10.57
C GLY A 36 -10.47 -4.54 9.26
N ALA A 37 -10.28 -3.69 8.27
CA ALA A 37 -10.94 -3.84 6.98
C ALA A 37 -10.13 -4.75 6.05
N VAL A 38 -10.83 -5.45 5.17
CA VAL A 38 -10.17 -6.16 4.09
C VAL A 38 -9.80 -5.15 3.02
N VAL A 39 -8.52 -5.08 2.71
CA VAL A 39 -8.01 -4.13 1.73
C VAL A 39 -7.21 -4.85 0.67
N ALA A 40 -7.07 -4.24 -0.48
CA ALA A 40 -6.17 -4.68 -1.53
C ALA A 40 -5.13 -3.61 -1.76
N PHE A 41 -3.87 -4.00 -1.67
CA PHE A 41 -2.74 -3.14 -2.00
C PHE A 41 -2.20 -3.56 -3.36
N GLU A 42 -2.02 -2.61 -4.26
CA GLU A 42 -1.53 -2.91 -5.60
C GLU A 42 -0.26 -2.12 -5.87
N ALA A 43 0.72 -2.80 -6.43
CA ALA A 43 1.93 -2.16 -6.93
C ALA A 43 2.19 -2.68 -8.33
N ASP A 44 2.68 -1.80 -9.19
CA ASP A 44 2.98 -2.20 -10.55
C ASP A 44 4.13 -1.39 -11.11
N SER A 45 4.66 -1.86 -12.21
CA SER A 45 5.64 -1.15 -13.00
C SER A 45 5.46 -1.55 -14.46
N PHE A 46 5.54 -0.58 -15.34
CA PHE A 46 5.37 -0.82 -16.76
C PHE A 46 6.46 -0.08 -17.54
N ASP A 47 7.09 -0.81 -18.44
CA ASP A 47 8.08 -0.24 -19.34
C ASP A 47 7.43 -0.05 -20.72
N PRO A 48 7.09 1.18 -21.10
CA PRO A 48 6.41 1.40 -22.37
C PRO A 48 7.28 1.10 -23.60
N MET A 49 8.59 1.15 -23.43
CA MET A 49 9.49 0.89 -24.55
C MET A 49 9.47 -0.60 -24.94
N TYR A 50 9.44 -1.46 -23.96
CA TYR A 50 9.44 -2.90 -24.21
C TYR A 50 8.07 -3.53 -24.08
N HIS A 51 7.06 -2.76 -23.75
CA HIS A 51 5.69 -3.25 -23.54
C HIS A 51 5.67 -4.37 -22.50
N GLU A 52 6.45 -4.21 -21.45
CA GLU A 52 6.58 -5.19 -20.40
C GLU A 52 6.25 -4.57 -19.07
N GLY A 53 5.77 -5.38 -18.17
CA GLY A 53 5.47 -4.90 -16.85
C GLY A 53 5.05 -6.02 -15.92
N TRP A 54 4.79 -5.62 -14.69
CA TRP A 54 4.28 -6.54 -13.70
C TRP A 54 3.31 -5.79 -12.80
N SER A 55 2.41 -6.53 -12.22
CA SER A 55 1.56 -6.02 -11.16
C SER A 55 1.42 -7.07 -10.08
N VAL A 56 1.29 -6.61 -8.85
CA VAL A 56 1.11 -7.46 -7.68
C VAL A 56 -0.02 -6.89 -6.86
N VAL A 57 -0.90 -7.75 -6.40
CA VAL A 57 -1.98 -7.38 -5.49
C VAL A 57 -1.81 -8.17 -4.21
N VAL A 58 -1.77 -7.48 -3.09
CA VAL A 58 -1.75 -8.07 -1.76
C VAL A 58 -3.11 -7.79 -1.13
N THR A 59 -3.82 -8.83 -0.75
CA THR A 59 -5.12 -8.71 -0.11
C THR A 59 -5.03 -9.20 1.32
N GLY A 60 -5.53 -8.45 2.24
CA GLY A 60 -5.48 -8.85 3.63
C GLY A 60 -6.29 -7.92 4.51
N VAL A 61 -6.37 -8.28 5.77
CA VAL A 61 -7.02 -7.46 6.78
C VAL A 61 -5.98 -6.44 7.26
N ALA A 62 -6.25 -5.19 7.03
CA ALA A 62 -5.35 -4.12 7.44
C ALA A 62 -5.40 -3.94 8.95
N GLU A 63 -4.24 -3.63 9.51
CA GLU A 63 -4.11 -3.35 10.93
C GLU A 63 -3.42 -2.01 11.12
N VAL A 64 -4.00 -1.18 11.95
CA VAL A 64 -3.34 0.06 12.38
C VAL A 64 -2.45 -0.28 13.57
N ARG A 65 -1.18 0.07 13.48
CA ARG A 65 -0.20 -0.27 14.51
C ARG A 65 0.73 0.91 14.77
N ASP A 66 1.27 0.93 15.98
CA ASP A 66 2.28 1.91 16.36
C ASP A 66 3.65 1.44 15.88
N LEU A 67 4.54 2.38 15.67
CA LEU A 67 5.88 2.08 15.16
C LEU A 67 6.63 1.11 16.06
N ASP A 68 6.45 1.21 17.38
CA ASP A 68 7.16 0.34 18.30
C ASP A 68 6.82 -1.12 18.11
N SER A 69 5.65 -1.43 17.56
CA SER A 69 5.22 -2.80 17.33
C SER A 69 5.65 -3.33 15.97
N LEU A 70 6.41 -2.55 15.21
CA LEU A 70 6.77 -2.87 13.83
C LEU A 70 8.26 -3.09 13.71
N PRO A 71 8.69 -3.81 12.67
CA PRO A 71 10.12 -3.92 12.38
C PRO A 71 10.74 -2.53 12.17
N ALA A 72 12.02 -2.42 12.51
CA ALA A 72 12.73 -1.15 12.39
C ALA A 72 12.65 -0.53 11.00
N ARG A 73 12.55 -1.35 9.97
CA ARG A 73 12.43 -0.88 8.60
C ARG A 73 11.19 -0.01 8.38
N ALA A 74 10.15 -0.21 9.17
CA ALA A 74 8.93 0.57 9.04
C ALA A 74 9.16 2.06 9.26
N ALA A 75 10.17 2.43 10.06
CA ALA A 75 10.51 3.82 10.26
C ALA A 75 10.95 4.53 8.97
N GLN A 76 11.36 3.77 7.97
CA GLN A 76 11.79 4.30 6.68
C GLN A 76 10.63 4.58 5.73
N THR A 77 9.41 4.27 6.13
CA THR A 77 8.24 4.51 5.28
C THR A 77 8.13 6.00 4.99
N PRO A 78 8.11 6.40 3.71
CA PRO A 78 8.01 7.81 3.38
C PRO A 78 6.71 8.41 3.91
N ARG A 79 6.80 9.66 4.33
CA ARG A 79 5.61 10.40 4.74
C ARG A 79 4.87 10.89 3.52
N TRP A 80 3.58 10.79 3.58
CA TRP A 80 2.75 11.39 2.57
C TRP A 80 2.34 12.78 3.05
N ALA A 81 2.77 13.80 2.34
CA ALA A 81 2.39 15.16 2.65
C ALA A 81 1.28 15.56 1.70
N ALA A 82 0.06 15.60 2.20
CA ALA A 82 -1.03 16.17 1.43
C ALA A 82 -0.82 17.68 1.31
N PRO A 83 -1.04 18.25 0.13
CA PRO A 83 -0.97 19.71 -0.03
C PRO A 83 -1.92 20.38 0.97
N GLY A 84 -1.42 21.37 1.70
CA GLY A 84 -2.22 22.13 2.64
C GLY A 84 -2.26 21.58 4.06
N HIS A 85 -1.71 20.41 4.29
CA HIS A 85 -1.53 19.92 5.65
C HIS A 85 -0.12 20.29 6.09
N GLY A 86 0.02 21.46 6.59
CA GLY A 86 1.29 21.93 7.07
C GLY A 86 1.71 21.14 8.29
N GLY A 87 2.77 20.45 8.17
CA GLY A 87 3.71 20.03 9.15
C GLY A 87 3.29 19.63 10.56
N HIS A 88 2.04 19.50 10.84
CA HIS A 88 1.63 19.04 12.15
C HIS A 88 1.68 17.54 12.18
N ASP A 89 2.65 17.08 12.92
CA ASP A 89 2.78 15.68 13.23
C ASP A 89 1.78 15.36 14.35
N ASP A 90 0.54 15.24 14.01
CA ASP A 90 -0.50 14.92 14.99
C ASP A 90 -0.57 13.43 15.26
N GLY A 91 0.55 12.77 15.24
CA GLY A 91 0.60 11.35 15.46
C GLY A 91 0.28 10.60 14.17
N GLU A 92 1.32 10.15 13.54
CA GLU A 92 1.17 9.25 12.42
C GLU A 92 0.89 7.86 12.94
N GLN A 93 0.04 7.16 12.24
CA GLN A 93 -0.18 5.75 12.46
C GLN A 93 0.33 4.98 11.26
N PHE A 94 0.69 3.75 11.50
CA PHE A 94 1.15 2.86 10.45
C PHE A 94 0.06 1.83 10.18
N VAL A 95 -0.14 1.54 8.92
CA VAL A 95 -1.06 0.50 8.49
C VAL A 95 -0.24 -0.64 7.93
N VAL A 96 -0.55 -1.84 8.38
CA VAL A 96 0.09 -3.06 7.90
C VAL A 96 -0.92 -3.88 7.13
N VAL A 97 -0.55 -4.30 5.94
CA VAL A 97 -1.33 -5.27 5.17
C VAL A 97 -0.49 -6.53 5.08
N PRO A 98 -0.89 -7.60 5.79
CA PRO A 98 -0.12 -8.85 5.75
C PRO A 98 -0.09 -9.43 4.34
N THR A 99 1.02 -10.08 3.99
CA THR A 99 1.21 -10.64 2.66
C THR A 99 0.77 -12.09 2.57
N ASP A 100 -0.35 -12.42 3.20
CA ASP A 100 -0.86 -13.79 3.22
C ASP A 100 -1.49 -14.19 1.90
N MET A 101 -2.10 -13.25 1.21
CA MET A 101 -2.72 -13.49 -0.07
C MET A 101 -2.10 -12.56 -1.10
N VAL A 102 -1.27 -13.11 -1.95
CA VAL A 102 -0.56 -12.35 -2.97
C VAL A 102 -0.88 -12.95 -4.32
N SER A 103 -1.30 -12.11 -5.24
CA SER A 103 -1.44 -12.51 -6.64
C SER A 103 -0.64 -11.56 -7.50
N GLY A 104 -0.21 -12.03 -8.64
CA GLY A 104 0.59 -11.21 -9.51
C GLY A 104 0.37 -11.55 -10.95
N ARG A 105 0.76 -10.61 -11.79
CA ARG A 105 0.69 -10.78 -13.23
C ARG A 105 1.93 -10.16 -13.85
N ARG A 106 2.49 -10.85 -14.80
CA ARG A 106 3.60 -10.34 -15.56
C ARG A 106 3.16 -10.22 -17.02
N ILE A 107 3.45 -9.05 -17.59
CA ILE A 107 3.16 -8.79 -18.99
C ILE A 107 4.48 -8.83 -19.72
N VAL A 108 4.59 -9.75 -20.67
CA VAL A 108 5.77 -9.85 -21.50
C VAL A 108 5.44 -9.39 -22.89
N HIS A 109 6.45 -8.96 -23.63
CA HIS A 109 6.25 -8.48 -24.98
C HIS A 109 5.85 -9.65 -25.87
N ALA A 110 4.55 -9.74 -26.10
CA ALA A 110 4.01 -10.79 -26.95
C ALA A 110 4.32 -10.48 -28.39
N GLY A 111 4.71 -11.43 -29.14
CA GLY A 111 4.93 -11.25 -30.55
C GLY A 111 6.37 -11.02 -30.95
N VAL A 112 7.29 -10.95 -30.02
CA VAL A 112 8.68 -11.06 -30.39
C VAL A 112 8.99 -12.52 -30.50
N PRO A 113 9.16 -13.04 -31.69
CA PRO A 113 9.59 -14.41 -31.78
C PRO A 113 10.96 -14.44 -31.20
N SER A 114 11.06 -15.20 -30.22
CA SER A 114 12.34 -15.28 -29.62
C SER A 114 13.30 -15.76 -30.59
N ARG A 115 13.66 -15.18 -30.70
CA ARG A 115 14.29 -15.62 -31.52
C ARG A 115 15.25 -15.83 -31.18
#